data_daadee954d4e9db5805591fc73debbbc
#
_entry.id   daadee954d4e9db5805591fc73debbbc
#
_cell.length_a   1.000
_cell.length_b   1.000
_cell.length_c   1.000
_cell.angle_alpha   90.00
_cell.angle_beta   90.00
_cell.angle_gamma   90.00
#
_symmetry.space_group_name_H-M   'P 1'
#
loop_
_entity.id
_entity.type
_entity.pdbx_description
1 polymer ?
#
loop_
_entity_poly.entity_id
_entity_poly.type
_entity_poly.pdbx_seq_one_letter_code
_entity_poly.pdbx_strand_id
1 'polypeptide(L)'
;MKPLRKLVSTVHGSHLYGTSTPTSDEDYKGVHLPSGRGIILQKPENVLNESIVSKDANKKNTQEAVDRESYSVEKFCRMLAGGDGVATEILFAPDEFIVEADPMWEQLRIEARSLLTRDVRGFAGYCKQQAAKYGVKGSRVAAIEGLVALLKKMEAKHGNKIRLEVIEDELREYCDKTEMANMVMFESGRTKSMLHVECCDRKISMRNNLEMALDVYGKVWKNYGERARKAKDSNGVDWKAVSHAVRVARQAHELMRTGEIVFPRPDAEELLAIKLGKFHYKTIEPMLEELVDGLETIDSVLPERPNEEAVEEKIHSIVLPYYQMQV
;
A
#
# COMPACT_ATOMS: atom_id res chain seq x y z
N MET A 1 7.80 -19.57 25.51
CA MET A 1 6.64 -18.74 25.86
C MET A 1 5.40 -19.53 25.45
N LYS A 2 4.30 -19.45 26.22
CA LYS A 2 3.01 -20.00 25.74
C LYS A 2 2.61 -19.26 24.46
N PRO A 3 2.06 -19.96 23.45
CA PRO A 3 1.52 -19.27 22.28
C PRO A 3 0.42 -18.31 22.72
N LEU A 4 0.33 -17.16 22.03
CA LEU A 4 -0.75 -16.21 22.29
C LEU A 4 -2.10 -16.81 21.84
N ARG A 5 -3.16 -16.47 22.55
CA ARG A 5 -4.51 -16.92 22.22
C ARG A 5 -4.98 -16.19 20.96
N LYS A 6 -5.17 -16.91 19.88
CA LYS A 6 -5.76 -16.39 18.65
C LYS A 6 -7.28 -16.34 18.83
N LEU A 7 -7.89 -15.21 18.48
CA LEU A 7 -9.33 -15.05 18.45
C LEU A 7 -9.90 -15.46 17.09
N VAL A 8 -9.19 -15.11 16.02
CA VAL A 8 -9.54 -15.52 14.65
C VAL A 8 -8.30 -15.53 13.77
N SER A 9 -8.31 -16.42 12.77
CA SER A 9 -7.41 -16.39 11.62
C SER A 9 -8.24 -16.61 10.36
N THR A 10 -8.13 -15.71 9.39
CA THR A 10 -8.90 -15.74 8.14
C THR A 10 -7.97 -15.83 6.94
N VAL A 11 -8.43 -16.53 5.90
CA VAL A 11 -7.83 -16.39 4.56
C VAL A 11 -8.00 -14.96 4.10
N HIS A 12 -6.96 -14.39 3.51
CA HIS A 12 -6.93 -12.99 3.09
C HIS A 12 -6.44 -12.85 1.64
N GLY A 13 -6.24 -11.61 1.20
CA GLY A 13 -5.65 -11.35 -0.11
C GLY A 13 -6.51 -11.82 -1.28
N SER A 14 -5.85 -12.25 -2.34
CA SER A 14 -6.52 -12.61 -3.59
C SER A 14 -7.52 -13.78 -3.46
N HIS A 15 -7.32 -14.66 -2.49
CA HIS A 15 -8.22 -15.76 -2.21
C HIS A 15 -9.55 -15.26 -1.61
N LEU A 16 -9.50 -14.39 -0.61
CA LEU A 16 -10.69 -13.76 -0.03
C LEU A 16 -11.47 -12.95 -1.07
N TYR A 17 -10.76 -12.24 -1.96
CA TYR A 17 -11.41 -11.39 -2.96
C TYR A 17 -11.99 -12.13 -4.17
N GLY A 18 -11.66 -13.42 -4.35
CA GLY A 18 -12.02 -14.17 -5.55
C GLY A 18 -11.17 -13.81 -6.78
N THR A 19 -10.00 -13.17 -6.58
CA THR A 19 -9.07 -12.75 -7.65
C THR A 19 -7.78 -13.55 -7.67
N SER A 20 -7.77 -14.73 -7.05
CA SER A 20 -6.63 -15.63 -7.02
C SER A 20 -6.36 -16.23 -8.40
N THR A 21 -5.10 -16.57 -8.63
CA THR A 21 -4.62 -17.31 -9.80
C THR A 21 -3.87 -18.53 -9.31
N PRO A 22 -3.57 -19.54 -10.16
CA PRO A 22 -2.80 -20.71 -9.75
C PRO A 22 -1.42 -20.40 -9.16
N THR A 23 -0.93 -19.18 -9.33
CA THR A 23 0.37 -18.72 -8.80
C THR A 23 0.23 -17.72 -7.64
N SER A 24 -0.97 -17.55 -7.11
CA SER A 24 -1.20 -16.67 -5.96
C SER A 24 -0.67 -17.29 -4.69
N ASP A 25 0.02 -16.48 -3.89
CA ASP A 25 0.45 -16.78 -2.54
C ASP A 25 -0.74 -16.87 -1.57
N GLU A 26 -0.54 -17.53 -0.45
CA GLU A 26 -1.53 -17.61 0.61
C GLU A 26 -1.26 -16.55 1.66
N ASP A 27 -2.25 -15.70 1.88
CA ASP A 27 -2.23 -14.65 2.90
C ASP A 27 -3.24 -14.98 4.01
N TYR A 28 -2.82 -14.82 5.25
CA TYR A 28 -3.68 -14.97 6.43
C TYR A 28 -3.60 -13.74 7.31
N LYS A 29 -4.74 -13.25 7.75
CA LYS A 29 -4.84 -12.17 8.73
C LYS A 29 -5.65 -12.63 9.93
N GLY A 30 -5.38 -12.06 11.10
CA GLY A 30 -6.07 -12.50 12.30
C GLY A 30 -6.07 -11.49 13.43
N VAL A 31 -6.73 -11.89 14.52
CA VAL A 31 -6.80 -11.14 15.76
C VAL A 31 -6.37 -12.05 16.91
N HIS A 32 -5.58 -11.53 17.84
CA HIS A 32 -5.10 -12.26 19.00
C HIS A 32 -5.20 -11.44 20.29
N LEU A 33 -5.14 -12.12 21.43
CA LEU A 33 -4.98 -11.46 22.72
C LEU A 33 -3.48 -11.33 23.03
N PRO A 34 -3.00 -10.09 23.34
CA PRO A 34 -1.61 -9.91 23.79
C PRO A 34 -1.37 -10.61 25.13
N SER A 35 -0.11 -10.92 25.44
CA SER A 35 0.20 -11.55 26.73
C SER A 35 -0.08 -10.61 27.89
N GLY A 36 -0.59 -11.15 29.02
CA GLY A 36 -0.75 -10.37 30.25
C GLY A 36 0.55 -9.72 30.73
N ARG A 37 1.69 -10.39 30.49
CA ARG A 37 3.03 -9.82 30.74
C ARG A 37 3.30 -8.60 29.84
N GLY A 38 2.99 -8.71 28.55
CA GLY A 38 3.18 -7.60 27.60
C GLY A 38 2.38 -6.37 28.00
N ILE A 39 1.14 -6.58 28.43
CA ILE A 39 0.25 -5.50 28.89
C ILE A 39 0.85 -4.83 30.15
N ILE A 40 1.20 -5.61 31.18
CA ILE A 40 1.74 -5.10 32.45
C ILE A 40 3.05 -4.33 32.21
N LEU A 41 3.90 -4.83 31.33
CA LEU A 41 5.19 -4.19 31.02
C LEU A 41 5.06 -3.07 29.97
N GLN A 42 3.86 -2.70 29.54
CA GLN A 42 3.60 -1.71 28.49
C GLN A 42 4.31 -2.01 27.15
N LYS A 43 4.44 -3.29 26.85
CA LYS A 43 5.02 -3.83 25.61
C LYS A 43 4.14 -4.93 25.04
N PRO A 44 2.84 -4.62 24.77
CA PRO A 44 1.94 -5.62 24.22
C PRO A 44 2.41 -6.04 22.82
N GLU A 45 2.15 -7.26 22.46
CA GLU A 45 2.36 -7.80 21.13
C GLU A 45 1.26 -7.27 20.20
N ASN A 46 1.41 -6.04 19.72
CA ASN A 46 0.40 -5.39 18.88
C ASN A 46 0.27 -6.01 17.49
N VAL A 47 1.36 -6.52 16.94
CA VAL A 47 1.41 -7.22 15.64
C VAL A 47 2.31 -8.44 15.78
N LEU A 48 1.80 -9.58 15.35
CA LEU A 48 2.57 -10.81 15.17
C LEU A 48 2.74 -11.07 13.69
N ASN A 49 3.96 -11.35 13.29
CA ASN A 49 4.28 -11.81 11.95
C ASN A 49 4.89 -13.21 12.05
N GLU A 50 4.15 -14.20 11.58
CA GLU A 50 4.54 -15.62 11.55
C GLU A 50 4.73 -16.08 10.10
N SER A 51 5.10 -15.18 9.20
CA SER A 51 5.24 -15.47 7.77
C SER A 51 6.35 -16.46 7.51
N ILE A 52 6.06 -17.47 6.70
CA ILE A 52 7.05 -18.42 6.19
C ILE A 52 7.56 -17.86 4.87
N VAL A 53 8.81 -17.42 4.87
CA VAL A 53 9.45 -16.88 3.68
C VAL A 53 10.11 -18.03 2.92
N SER A 54 9.47 -18.48 1.84
CA SER A 54 10.07 -19.36 0.85
C SER A 54 10.37 -18.54 -0.41
N LYS A 55 11.65 -18.41 -0.78
CA LYS A 55 12.10 -17.64 -1.95
C LYS A 55 12.80 -18.53 -2.95
N ASP A 56 12.50 -18.36 -4.21
CA ASP A 56 13.24 -18.98 -5.32
C ASP A 56 14.64 -18.36 -5.51
N ALA A 57 15.43 -18.89 -6.47
CA ALA A 57 16.76 -18.39 -6.81
C ALA A 57 16.75 -16.89 -7.25
N ASN A 58 15.59 -16.34 -7.64
CA ASN A 58 15.39 -14.96 -8.05
C ASN A 58 14.82 -14.08 -6.91
N LYS A 59 14.81 -14.58 -5.66
CA LYS A 59 14.25 -13.92 -4.46
C LYS A 59 12.74 -13.63 -4.54
N LYS A 60 11.99 -14.35 -5.39
CA LYS A 60 10.52 -14.31 -5.42
C LYS A 60 9.95 -15.22 -4.38
N ASN A 61 8.79 -14.84 -3.80
CA ASN A 61 7.99 -15.76 -3.01
C ASN A 61 7.59 -16.93 -3.90
N THR A 62 7.82 -18.15 -3.41
CA THR A 62 7.31 -19.37 -4.04
C THR A 62 5.86 -19.59 -3.62
N GLN A 63 5.17 -20.56 -4.22
CA GLN A 63 3.84 -21.00 -3.80
C GLN A 63 3.80 -21.50 -2.34
N GLU A 64 4.95 -21.85 -1.77
CA GLU A 64 5.11 -22.27 -0.38
C GLU A 64 5.28 -21.08 0.58
N ALA A 65 5.37 -19.84 0.07
CA ALA A 65 5.41 -18.66 0.89
C ALA A 65 4.03 -18.39 1.49
N VAL A 66 3.95 -18.38 2.81
CA VAL A 66 2.73 -18.09 3.55
C VAL A 66 2.94 -16.82 4.34
N ASP A 67 2.12 -15.81 4.10
CA ASP A 67 2.15 -14.56 4.86
C ASP A 67 1.07 -14.60 5.96
N ARG A 68 1.51 -14.62 7.22
CA ARG A 68 0.63 -14.66 8.39
C ARG A 68 0.89 -13.46 9.28
N GLU A 69 -0.08 -12.60 9.40
CA GLU A 69 -0.04 -11.45 10.28
C GLU A 69 -1.29 -11.39 11.16
N SER A 70 -1.10 -11.05 12.42
CA SER A 70 -2.18 -10.98 13.39
C SER A 70 -2.03 -9.71 14.25
N TYR A 71 -3.15 -9.09 14.57
CA TYR A 71 -3.23 -7.85 15.33
C TYR A 71 -3.78 -8.12 16.74
N SER A 72 -3.28 -7.39 17.75
CA SER A 72 -3.93 -7.45 19.07
C SER A 72 -5.36 -6.96 18.96
N VAL A 73 -6.25 -7.46 19.82
CA VAL A 73 -7.67 -7.08 19.84
C VAL A 73 -7.85 -5.57 19.96
N GLU A 74 -7.03 -4.90 20.78
CA GLU A 74 -7.05 -3.44 20.90
C GLU A 74 -6.66 -2.76 19.59
N LYS A 75 -5.56 -3.21 18.99
CA LYS A 75 -5.11 -2.66 17.71
C LYS A 75 -6.13 -2.89 16.61
N PHE A 76 -6.73 -4.05 16.54
CA PHE A 76 -7.82 -4.35 15.61
C PHE A 76 -9.00 -3.37 15.75
N CYS A 77 -9.45 -3.12 17.00
CA CYS A 77 -10.51 -2.15 17.25
C CYS A 77 -10.12 -0.72 16.86
N ARG A 78 -8.88 -0.29 17.14
CA ARG A 78 -8.38 1.03 16.72
C ARG A 78 -8.30 1.14 15.19
N MET A 79 -7.88 0.08 14.50
CA MET A 79 -7.85 0.02 13.04
C MET A 79 -9.26 0.17 12.46
N LEU A 80 -10.26 -0.54 13.01
CA LEU A 80 -11.66 -0.40 12.60
C LEU A 80 -12.19 1.02 12.78
N ALA A 81 -11.98 1.60 13.96
CA ALA A 81 -12.37 2.98 14.25
C ALA A 81 -11.67 4.02 13.36
N GLY A 82 -10.49 3.69 12.84
CA GLY A 82 -9.72 4.50 11.88
C GLY A 82 -10.07 4.24 10.42
N GLY A 83 -11.03 3.36 10.11
CA GLY A 83 -11.40 3.03 8.73
C GLY A 83 -10.30 2.25 7.99
N ASP A 84 -9.60 1.35 8.69
CA ASP A 84 -8.56 0.53 8.07
C ASP A 84 -9.16 -0.63 7.26
N GLY A 85 -8.72 -0.77 6.00
CA GLY A 85 -9.24 -1.77 5.08
C GLY A 85 -8.95 -3.21 5.50
N VAL A 86 -7.79 -3.49 6.10
CA VAL A 86 -7.44 -4.84 6.53
C VAL A 86 -8.31 -5.27 7.70
N ALA A 87 -8.53 -4.38 8.66
CA ALA A 87 -9.40 -4.68 9.80
C ALA A 87 -10.86 -4.90 9.35
N THR A 88 -11.36 -4.10 8.42
CA THR A 88 -12.72 -4.30 7.87
C THR A 88 -12.81 -5.62 7.09
N GLU A 89 -11.79 -6.02 6.36
CA GLU A 89 -11.75 -7.29 5.65
C GLU A 89 -11.75 -8.50 6.61
N ILE A 90 -11.05 -8.43 7.74
CA ILE A 90 -11.11 -9.46 8.80
C ILE A 90 -12.52 -9.51 9.41
N LEU A 91 -13.12 -8.35 9.69
CA LEU A 91 -14.45 -8.26 10.30
C LEU A 91 -15.54 -8.89 9.43
N PHE A 92 -15.48 -8.68 8.12
CA PHE A 92 -16.49 -9.13 7.15
C PHE A 92 -16.13 -10.43 6.44
N ALA A 93 -14.99 -11.07 6.76
CA ALA A 93 -14.64 -12.36 6.18
C ALA A 93 -15.75 -13.40 6.48
N PRO A 94 -16.34 -14.06 5.45
CA PRO A 94 -17.32 -15.12 5.64
C PRO A 94 -16.73 -16.33 6.38
N ASP A 95 -17.59 -17.11 7.02
CA ASP A 95 -17.18 -18.26 7.84
C ASP A 95 -16.37 -19.30 7.05
N GLU A 96 -16.63 -19.46 5.76
CA GLU A 96 -15.87 -20.34 4.87
C GLU A 96 -14.40 -19.92 4.66
N PHE A 97 -14.06 -18.66 4.96
CA PHE A 97 -12.69 -18.14 4.94
C PHE A 97 -12.05 -18.09 6.33
N ILE A 98 -12.76 -18.50 7.37
CA ILE A 98 -12.21 -18.60 8.72
C ILE A 98 -11.47 -19.93 8.85
N VAL A 99 -10.17 -19.87 9.11
CA VAL A 99 -9.33 -21.07 9.30
C VAL A 99 -9.35 -21.54 10.75
N GLU A 100 -9.39 -20.59 11.68
CA GLU A 100 -9.38 -20.81 13.12
C GLU A 100 -10.19 -19.71 13.80
N ALA A 101 -11.09 -20.06 14.71
CA ALA A 101 -11.84 -19.10 15.52
C ALA A 101 -11.95 -19.59 16.97
N ASP A 102 -11.72 -18.68 17.90
CA ASP A 102 -12.09 -18.85 19.32
C ASP A 102 -13.60 -18.60 19.48
N PRO A 103 -14.30 -19.28 20.42
CA PRO A 103 -15.71 -19.02 20.69
C PRO A 103 -16.06 -17.56 20.98
N MET A 104 -15.11 -16.77 21.42
CA MET A 104 -15.31 -15.33 21.70
C MET A 104 -15.26 -14.46 20.42
N TRP A 105 -14.86 -15.01 19.29
CA TRP A 105 -14.74 -14.24 18.05
C TRP A 105 -16.08 -13.67 17.58
N GLU A 106 -17.13 -14.48 17.62
CA GLU A 106 -18.44 -14.05 17.11
C GLU A 106 -19.01 -12.87 17.93
N GLN A 107 -18.82 -12.88 19.25
CA GLN A 107 -19.21 -11.74 20.08
C GLN A 107 -18.38 -10.51 19.73
N LEU A 108 -17.06 -10.64 19.62
CA LEU A 108 -16.20 -9.53 19.21
C LEU A 108 -16.61 -8.98 17.85
N ARG A 109 -16.88 -9.86 16.88
CA ARG A 109 -17.30 -9.51 15.53
C ARG A 109 -18.58 -8.64 15.52
N ILE A 110 -19.55 -8.98 16.37
CA ILE A 110 -20.80 -8.21 16.55
C ILE A 110 -20.52 -6.85 17.18
N GLU A 111 -19.80 -6.83 18.30
CA GLU A 111 -19.52 -5.59 19.06
C GLU A 111 -18.64 -4.63 18.28
N ALA A 112 -17.62 -5.14 17.60
CA ALA A 112 -16.66 -4.35 16.82
C ALA A 112 -17.29 -3.62 15.62
N ARG A 113 -18.40 -4.12 15.07
CA ARG A 113 -19.17 -3.40 14.03
C ARG A 113 -19.59 -2.00 14.47
N SER A 114 -19.80 -1.81 15.76
CA SER A 114 -20.16 -0.50 16.32
C SER A 114 -19.04 0.55 16.28
N LEU A 115 -17.82 0.14 15.93
CA LEU A 115 -16.67 1.04 15.70
C LEU A 115 -16.61 1.58 14.28
N LEU A 116 -17.40 1.02 13.35
CA LEU A 116 -17.43 1.50 11.98
C LEU A 116 -18.11 2.86 11.91
N THR A 117 -17.49 3.77 11.20
CA THR A 117 -17.98 5.13 10.98
C THR A 117 -17.84 5.52 9.52
N ARG A 118 -18.47 6.61 9.11
CA ARG A 118 -18.29 7.16 7.76
C ARG A 118 -16.91 7.82 7.53
N ASP A 119 -16.01 7.76 8.50
CA ASP A 119 -14.64 8.23 8.34
C ASP A 119 -13.82 7.22 7.53
N VAL A 120 -13.97 7.29 6.21
CA VAL A 120 -13.22 6.47 5.25
C VAL A 120 -11.99 7.18 4.69
N ARG A 121 -11.49 8.21 5.38
CA ARG A 121 -10.28 8.94 4.94
C ARG A 121 -9.09 8.02 4.72
N GLY A 122 -8.98 6.95 5.50
CA GLY A 122 -7.97 5.91 5.30
C GLY A 122 -8.09 5.22 3.95
N PHE A 123 -9.31 4.86 3.53
CA PHE A 123 -9.59 4.29 2.22
C PHE A 123 -9.33 5.29 1.09
N ALA A 124 -9.90 6.49 1.18
CA ALA A 124 -9.74 7.52 0.15
C ALA A 124 -8.29 7.95 0.00
N GLY A 125 -7.59 8.20 1.12
CA GLY A 125 -6.17 8.55 1.11
C GLY A 125 -5.30 7.43 0.53
N TYR A 126 -5.60 6.18 0.85
CA TYR A 126 -4.93 5.03 0.26
C TYR A 126 -5.17 4.95 -1.25
N CYS A 127 -6.41 5.07 -1.72
CA CYS A 127 -6.75 5.03 -3.15
C CYS A 127 -6.08 6.17 -3.92
N LYS A 128 -6.15 7.41 -3.42
CA LYS A 128 -5.46 8.58 -4.00
C LYS A 128 -3.95 8.35 -4.07
N GLN A 129 -3.36 7.83 -3.01
CA GLN A 129 -1.93 7.53 -2.98
C GLN A 129 -1.55 6.40 -3.96
N GLN A 130 -2.41 5.39 -4.11
CA GLN A 130 -2.18 4.31 -5.06
C GLN A 130 -2.37 4.79 -6.50
N ALA A 131 -3.46 5.50 -6.81
CA ALA A 131 -3.69 6.08 -8.14
C ALA A 131 -2.52 6.98 -8.57
N ALA A 132 -2.10 7.91 -7.72
CA ALA A 132 -0.96 8.80 -7.99
C ALA A 132 0.37 8.04 -8.12
N LYS A 133 0.58 6.96 -7.38
CA LYS A 133 1.83 6.20 -7.43
C LYS A 133 1.94 5.27 -8.64
N TYR A 134 0.85 4.75 -9.16
CA TYR A 134 0.89 3.57 -10.04
C TYR A 134 0.66 3.86 -11.51
N GLY A 135 -0.07 4.93 -11.85
CA GLY A 135 -0.03 5.49 -13.20
C GLY A 135 1.34 6.07 -13.58
N VAL A 136 2.10 6.46 -12.53
CA VAL A 136 3.40 7.17 -12.67
C VAL A 136 4.62 6.24 -12.47
N LYS A 137 4.46 5.03 -11.90
CA LYS A 137 5.64 4.18 -11.59
C LYS A 137 6.42 3.71 -12.80
N GLY A 138 5.75 3.33 -13.88
CA GLY A 138 6.42 2.91 -15.10
C GLY A 138 7.10 4.08 -15.80
N SER A 139 6.44 5.24 -15.83
CA SER A 139 7.05 6.49 -16.33
C SER A 139 8.26 6.89 -15.49
N ARG A 140 8.20 6.74 -14.15
CA ARG A 140 9.34 6.97 -13.24
C ARG A 140 10.50 6.01 -13.48
N VAL A 141 10.21 4.72 -13.65
CA VAL A 141 11.24 3.72 -13.95
C VAL A 141 11.87 3.99 -15.30
N ALA A 142 11.08 4.30 -16.34
CA ALA A 142 11.57 4.66 -17.66
C ALA A 142 12.42 5.93 -17.64
N ALA A 143 11.98 6.95 -16.89
CA ALA A 143 12.72 8.20 -16.72
C ALA A 143 14.07 7.98 -16.04
N ILE A 144 14.12 7.28 -14.91
CA ILE A 144 15.41 7.06 -14.23
C ILE A 144 16.37 6.18 -15.03
N GLU A 145 15.84 5.18 -15.74
CA GLU A 145 16.63 4.31 -16.60
C GLU A 145 17.22 5.06 -17.79
N GLY A 146 16.40 5.87 -18.46
CA GLY A 146 16.84 6.71 -19.57
C GLY A 146 17.89 7.73 -19.14
N LEU A 147 17.69 8.37 -17.96
CA LEU A 147 18.68 9.29 -17.39
C LEU A 147 20.00 8.58 -17.09
N VAL A 148 19.97 7.41 -16.44
CA VAL A 148 21.17 6.63 -16.15
C VAL A 148 21.86 6.18 -17.44
N ALA A 149 21.12 5.80 -18.48
CA ALA A 149 21.69 5.47 -19.78
C ALA A 149 22.36 6.68 -20.45
N LEU A 150 21.72 7.86 -20.39
CA LEU A 150 22.31 9.11 -20.89
C LEU A 150 23.60 9.44 -20.14
N LEU A 151 23.59 9.41 -18.80
CA LEU A 151 24.77 9.70 -17.99
C LEU A 151 25.93 8.72 -18.27
N LYS A 152 25.65 7.42 -18.46
CA LYS A 152 26.66 6.43 -18.87
C LYS A 152 27.24 6.72 -20.25
N LYS A 153 26.40 7.13 -21.20
CA LYS A 153 26.85 7.56 -22.52
C LYS A 153 27.78 8.76 -22.43
N MET A 154 27.47 9.73 -21.58
CA MET A 154 28.32 10.92 -21.36
C MET A 154 29.60 10.56 -20.61
N GLU A 155 29.55 9.62 -19.66
CA GLU A 155 30.73 9.08 -18.99
C GLU A 155 31.72 8.45 -20.01
N ALA A 156 31.23 7.66 -20.93
CA ALA A 156 32.03 7.06 -21.96
C ALA A 156 32.69 8.09 -22.93
N LYS A 157 32.00 9.25 -23.14
CA LYS A 157 32.46 10.32 -24.01
C LYS A 157 33.46 11.27 -23.36
N HIS A 158 33.22 11.61 -22.07
CA HIS A 158 33.91 12.72 -21.41
C HIS A 158 34.65 12.31 -20.11
N GLY A 159 34.48 11.07 -19.65
CA GLY A 159 34.92 10.62 -18.33
C GLY A 159 33.96 11.03 -17.21
N ASN A 160 34.17 10.45 -16.02
CA ASN A 160 33.24 10.58 -14.89
C ASN A 160 33.45 11.84 -14.01
N LYS A 161 34.59 12.54 -14.17
CA LYS A 161 34.95 13.70 -13.32
C LYS A 161 34.48 15.05 -13.87
N ILE A 162 33.87 15.10 -15.03
CA ILE A 162 33.31 16.33 -15.58
C ILE A 162 32.11 16.79 -14.72
N ARG A 163 31.87 18.10 -14.66
CA ARG A 163 30.67 18.67 -14.07
C ARG A 163 29.48 18.46 -14.99
N LEU A 164 28.30 18.36 -14.41
CA LEU A 164 27.05 18.21 -15.19
C LEU A 164 26.79 19.41 -16.09
N GLU A 165 27.32 20.60 -15.74
CA GLU A 165 27.29 21.82 -16.57
C GLU A 165 27.86 21.58 -17.99
N VAL A 166 28.79 20.64 -18.16
CA VAL A 166 29.42 20.33 -19.46
C VAL A 166 28.46 19.61 -20.39
N ILE A 167 27.44 18.94 -19.83
CA ILE A 167 26.42 18.18 -20.57
C ILE A 167 25.02 18.77 -20.35
N GLU A 168 24.94 20.08 -20.09
CA GLU A 168 23.67 20.76 -19.79
C GLU A 168 22.68 20.63 -20.95
N ASP A 169 23.13 20.77 -22.19
CA ASP A 169 22.28 20.71 -23.37
C ASP A 169 21.63 19.31 -23.51
N GLU A 170 22.40 18.25 -23.32
CA GLU A 170 21.90 16.86 -23.38
C GLU A 170 20.91 16.57 -22.22
N LEU A 171 21.16 17.15 -21.04
CA LEU A 171 20.26 17.01 -19.90
C LEU A 171 18.95 17.78 -20.12
N ARG A 172 19.01 18.99 -20.69
CA ARG A 172 17.82 19.77 -21.06
C ARG A 172 16.97 19.04 -22.10
N GLU A 173 17.60 18.57 -23.19
CA GLU A 173 16.92 17.80 -24.22
C GLU A 173 16.25 16.53 -23.63
N TYR A 174 16.88 15.89 -22.65
CA TYR A 174 16.32 14.75 -21.95
C TYR A 174 15.12 15.14 -21.11
N CYS A 175 15.22 16.21 -20.31
CA CYS A 175 14.13 16.72 -19.48
C CYS A 175 12.92 17.16 -20.30
N ASP A 176 13.14 17.83 -21.42
CA ASP A 176 12.06 18.28 -22.32
C ASP A 176 11.25 17.11 -22.94
N LYS A 177 11.86 15.93 -23.05
CA LYS A 177 11.23 14.73 -23.57
C LYS A 177 10.68 13.78 -22.51
N THR A 178 10.89 14.09 -21.21
CA THR A 178 10.65 13.15 -20.12
C THR A 178 9.84 13.82 -19.03
N GLU A 179 8.57 13.44 -18.89
CA GLU A 179 7.61 14.03 -17.93
C GLU A 179 8.10 14.04 -16.47
N MET A 180 8.89 13.03 -16.06
CA MET A 180 9.39 12.87 -14.69
C MET A 180 10.79 13.44 -14.48
N ALA A 181 11.31 14.21 -15.41
CA ALA A 181 12.62 14.87 -15.31
C ALA A 181 12.50 16.34 -15.65
N ASN A 182 13.14 17.20 -14.85
CA ASN A 182 13.07 18.65 -15.02
C ASN A 182 14.41 19.32 -14.69
N MET A 183 14.66 20.47 -15.33
CA MET A 183 15.70 21.39 -14.90
C MET A 183 15.07 22.41 -13.95
N VAL A 184 15.52 22.44 -12.68
CA VAL A 184 14.92 23.27 -11.63
C VAL A 184 15.95 24.21 -11.00
N MET A 185 15.54 25.46 -10.78
CA MET A 185 16.31 26.41 -9.97
C MET A 185 15.97 26.16 -8.51
N PHE A 186 16.98 25.90 -7.69
CA PHE A 186 16.81 25.67 -6.26
C PHE A 186 17.57 26.71 -5.45
N GLU A 187 16.86 27.36 -4.52
CA GLU A 187 17.41 28.32 -3.57
C GLU A 187 17.44 27.68 -2.19
N SER A 188 18.63 27.62 -1.59
CA SER A 188 18.80 27.19 -0.20
C SER A 188 19.30 28.37 0.62
N GLY A 189 18.45 28.90 1.48
CA GLY A 189 18.62 29.95 2.52
C GLY A 189 19.82 30.91 2.50
N ARG A 190 21.02 30.46 2.22
CA ARG A 190 22.28 31.29 2.18
C ARG A 190 23.04 31.17 0.87
N THR A 191 22.61 30.34 -0.06
CA THR A 191 23.29 30.11 -1.34
C THR A 191 22.50 30.73 -2.50
N LYS A 192 23.24 31.32 -3.45
CA LYS A 192 22.68 31.82 -4.71
C LYS A 192 21.90 30.70 -5.40
N SER A 193 20.82 31.09 -6.06
CA SER A 193 20.01 30.20 -6.92
C SER A 193 20.91 29.32 -7.82
N MET A 194 20.76 28.01 -7.74
CA MET A 194 21.58 27.04 -8.50
C MET A 194 20.69 26.12 -9.32
N LEU A 195 21.13 25.87 -10.55
CA LEU A 195 20.47 24.93 -11.44
C LEU A 195 20.70 23.50 -10.99
N HIS A 196 19.64 22.70 -10.97
CA HIS A 196 19.65 21.29 -10.65
C HIS A 196 18.94 20.50 -11.75
N VAL A 197 19.40 19.31 -12.02
CA VAL A 197 18.59 18.29 -12.70
C VAL A 197 17.82 17.53 -11.64
N GLU A 198 16.51 17.44 -11.83
CA GLU A 198 15.59 16.65 -11.02
C GLU A 198 15.06 15.50 -11.83
N CYS A 199 15.10 14.29 -11.26
CA CYS A 199 14.43 13.13 -11.84
C CYS A 199 13.83 12.30 -10.71
N CYS A 200 12.53 12.03 -10.79
CA CYS A 200 11.82 11.21 -9.81
C CYS A 200 12.02 11.71 -8.36
N ASP A 201 11.85 13.00 -8.11
CA ASP A 201 12.00 13.71 -6.82
C ASP A 201 13.44 13.70 -6.25
N ARG A 202 14.43 13.36 -7.06
CA ARG A 202 15.84 13.46 -6.70
C ARG A 202 16.49 14.61 -7.47
N LYS A 203 17.09 15.53 -6.73
CA LYS A 203 17.74 16.73 -7.27
C LYS A 203 19.24 16.64 -7.12
N ILE A 204 19.96 16.93 -8.20
CA ILE A 204 21.42 17.03 -8.20
C ILE A 204 21.80 18.35 -8.84
N SER A 205 22.67 19.12 -8.16
CA SER A 205 23.18 20.38 -8.68
C SER A 205 24.05 20.14 -9.93
N MET A 206 23.90 21.00 -10.91
CA MET A 206 24.71 20.98 -12.14
C MET A 206 26.22 21.16 -11.88
N ARG A 207 26.60 21.68 -10.70
CA ARG A 207 27.99 21.79 -10.28
C ARG A 207 28.63 20.49 -9.80
N ASN A 208 27.80 19.46 -9.53
CA ASN A 208 28.31 18.14 -9.17
C ASN A 208 28.93 17.45 -10.39
N ASN A 209 29.79 16.49 -10.11
CA ASN A 209 30.39 15.69 -11.16
C ASN A 209 29.46 14.56 -11.63
N LEU A 210 29.73 14.03 -12.80
CA LEU A 210 28.97 12.96 -13.44
C LEU A 210 28.98 11.68 -12.62
N GLU A 211 30.09 11.36 -11.94
CA GLU A 211 30.22 10.18 -11.07
C GLU A 211 29.19 10.24 -9.92
N MET A 212 29.04 11.38 -9.27
CA MET A 212 28.05 11.57 -8.20
C MET A 212 26.62 11.41 -8.73
N ALA A 213 26.32 11.94 -9.90
CA ALA A 213 25.01 11.78 -10.51
C ALA A 213 24.70 10.30 -10.84
N LEU A 214 25.68 9.59 -11.38
CA LEU A 214 25.56 8.16 -11.64
C LEU A 214 25.38 7.33 -10.36
N ASP A 215 26.09 7.69 -9.28
CA ASP A 215 25.92 7.00 -7.99
C ASP A 215 24.50 7.20 -7.45
N VAL A 216 24.01 8.44 -7.41
CA VAL A 216 22.70 8.77 -6.86
C VAL A 216 21.58 8.15 -7.70
N TYR A 217 21.54 8.43 -9.00
CA TYR A 217 20.48 7.93 -9.87
C TYR A 217 20.60 6.43 -10.13
N GLY A 218 21.82 5.89 -10.13
CA GLY A 218 22.07 4.44 -10.22
C GLY A 218 21.56 3.68 -8.98
N LYS A 219 21.68 4.25 -7.78
CA LYS A 219 21.07 3.68 -6.55
C LYS A 219 19.56 3.72 -6.62
N VAL A 220 18.97 4.83 -7.10
CA VAL A 220 17.52 4.91 -7.32
C VAL A 220 17.06 3.84 -8.30
N TRP A 221 17.73 3.69 -9.44
CA TRP A 221 17.46 2.66 -10.44
C TRP A 221 17.56 1.24 -9.88
N LYS A 222 18.62 0.93 -9.11
CA LYS A 222 18.80 -0.39 -8.48
C LYS A 222 17.73 -0.72 -7.43
N ASN A 223 17.22 0.29 -6.75
CA ASN A 223 16.21 0.14 -5.71
C ASN A 223 14.79 -0.03 -6.24
N TYR A 224 14.56 0.21 -7.54
CA TYR A 224 13.29 -0.16 -8.16
C TYR A 224 13.14 -1.69 -8.17
N GLY A 225 12.19 -2.19 -7.38
CA GLY A 225 11.88 -3.61 -7.30
C GLY A 225 11.35 -4.18 -8.62
N GLU A 226 11.30 -5.50 -8.70
CA GLU A 226 10.84 -6.24 -9.89
C GLU A 226 9.43 -5.79 -10.36
N ARG A 227 8.56 -5.45 -9.41
CA ARG A 227 7.21 -4.98 -9.69
C ARG A 227 7.19 -3.66 -10.48
N ALA A 228 8.08 -2.73 -10.14
CA ALA A 228 8.20 -1.47 -10.86
C ALA A 228 8.82 -1.67 -12.27
N ARG A 229 9.70 -2.67 -12.44
CA ARG A 229 10.24 -3.04 -13.75
C ARG A 229 9.19 -3.69 -14.64
N LYS A 230 8.34 -4.56 -14.08
CA LYS A 230 7.19 -5.14 -14.80
C LYS A 230 6.17 -4.08 -15.23
N ALA A 231 5.95 -3.04 -14.42
CA ALA A 231 5.09 -1.92 -14.81
C ALA A 231 5.62 -1.22 -16.06
N LYS A 232 6.97 -1.07 -16.21
CA LYS A 232 7.58 -0.55 -17.42
C LYS A 232 7.24 -1.40 -18.66
N ASP A 233 7.33 -2.73 -18.53
CA ASP A 233 7.02 -3.68 -19.62
C ASP A 233 5.53 -3.68 -19.99
N SER A 234 4.67 -3.20 -19.08
CA SER A 234 3.21 -3.06 -19.24
C SER A 234 2.79 -1.62 -19.58
N ASN A 235 3.52 -0.92 -20.43
CA ASN A 235 3.29 0.49 -20.79
C ASN A 235 3.26 1.46 -19.59
N GLY A 236 4.01 1.14 -18.56
CA GLY A 236 4.13 2.00 -17.38
C GLY A 236 3.11 1.77 -16.27
N VAL A 237 2.19 0.81 -16.40
CA VAL A 237 1.09 0.59 -15.44
C VAL A 237 1.34 -0.60 -14.52
N ASP A 238 1.28 -0.40 -13.20
CA ASP A 238 1.23 -1.49 -12.21
C ASP A 238 -0.22 -1.98 -12.04
N TRP A 239 -0.66 -2.84 -12.94
CA TRP A 239 -2.02 -3.34 -12.98
C TRP A 239 -2.48 -4.04 -11.70
N LYS A 240 -1.57 -4.72 -10.97
CA LYS A 240 -1.91 -5.30 -9.66
C LYS A 240 -2.31 -4.22 -8.67
N ALA A 241 -1.65 -3.09 -8.71
CA ALA A 241 -1.95 -1.99 -7.80
C ALA A 241 -3.17 -1.17 -8.23
N VAL A 242 -3.38 -1.00 -9.53
CA VAL A 242 -4.60 -0.39 -10.07
C VAL A 242 -5.83 -1.21 -9.67
N SER A 243 -5.81 -2.53 -9.89
CA SER A 243 -6.87 -3.45 -9.46
C SER A 243 -7.12 -3.36 -7.94
N HIS A 244 -6.04 -3.27 -7.15
CA HIS A 244 -6.17 -3.10 -5.71
C HIS A 244 -6.82 -1.76 -5.33
N ALA A 245 -6.46 -0.65 -5.99
CA ALA A 245 -7.07 0.66 -5.74
C ALA A 245 -8.57 0.66 -6.09
N VAL A 246 -8.95 0.10 -7.24
CA VAL A 246 -10.35 -0.04 -7.65
C VAL A 246 -11.14 -0.86 -6.64
N ARG A 247 -10.59 -2.02 -6.22
CA ARG A 247 -11.21 -2.86 -5.20
C ARG A 247 -11.46 -2.12 -3.89
N VAL A 248 -10.42 -1.46 -3.37
CA VAL A 248 -10.51 -0.74 -2.09
C VAL A 248 -11.52 0.41 -2.18
N ALA A 249 -11.55 1.16 -3.29
CA ALA A 249 -12.54 2.22 -3.50
C ALA A 249 -13.96 1.66 -3.54
N ARG A 250 -14.21 0.57 -4.27
CA ARG A 250 -15.53 -0.09 -4.32
C ARG A 250 -15.96 -0.66 -2.97
N GLN A 251 -15.05 -1.24 -2.21
CA GLN A 251 -15.33 -1.69 -0.84
C GLN A 251 -15.72 -0.53 0.08
N ALA A 252 -15.04 0.61 -0.03
CA ALA A 252 -15.42 1.81 0.74
C ALA A 252 -16.83 2.29 0.38
N HIS A 253 -17.17 2.33 -0.92
CA HIS A 253 -18.52 2.67 -1.37
C HIS A 253 -19.59 1.71 -0.84
N GLU A 254 -19.31 0.40 -0.89
CA GLU A 254 -20.21 -0.62 -0.39
C GLU A 254 -20.42 -0.48 1.11
N LEU A 255 -19.32 -0.37 1.88
CA LEU A 255 -19.36 -0.18 3.32
C LEU A 255 -20.17 1.07 3.72
N MET A 256 -19.96 2.18 3.03
CA MET A 256 -20.69 3.42 3.29
C MET A 256 -22.18 3.28 3.02
N ARG A 257 -22.58 2.60 1.94
CA ARG A 257 -23.99 2.47 1.53
C ARG A 257 -24.75 1.41 2.29
N THR A 258 -24.10 0.33 2.70
CA THR A 258 -24.76 -0.85 3.26
C THR A 258 -24.38 -1.15 4.70
N GLY A 259 -23.27 -0.60 5.19
CA GLY A 259 -22.66 -0.96 6.47
C GLY A 259 -21.93 -2.30 6.44
N GLU A 260 -21.77 -2.93 5.27
CA GLU A 260 -21.17 -4.25 5.09
C GLU A 260 -20.24 -4.31 3.89
N ILE A 261 -19.41 -5.36 3.84
CA ILE A 261 -18.58 -5.71 2.67
C ILE A 261 -18.79 -7.18 2.35
N VAL A 262 -19.08 -7.50 1.10
CA VAL A 262 -19.32 -8.86 0.63
C VAL A 262 -18.04 -9.50 0.08
N PHE A 263 -17.78 -10.73 0.49
CA PHE A 263 -16.71 -11.59 -0.03
C PHE A 263 -17.24 -12.99 -0.39
N PRO A 264 -16.68 -13.67 -1.44
CA PRO A 264 -15.77 -13.07 -2.45
C PRO A 264 -16.40 -11.86 -3.11
N ARG A 265 -15.56 -10.99 -3.68
CA ARG A 265 -16.07 -9.76 -4.31
C ARG A 265 -17.03 -10.07 -5.46
N PRO A 266 -18.21 -9.42 -5.50
CA PRO A 266 -19.15 -9.60 -6.63
C PRO A 266 -18.55 -9.23 -7.99
N ASP A 267 -17.58 -8.31 -7.99
CA ASP A 267 -16.87 -7.82 -9.17
C ASP A 267 -15.49 -8.49 -9.36
N ALA A 268 -15.28 -9.67 -8.79
CA ALA A 268 -13.98 -10.38 -8.80
C ALA A 268 -13.44 -10.61 -10.21
N GLU A 269 -14.29 -10.96 -11.18
CA GLU A 269 -13.89 -11.21 -12.58
C GLU A 269 -13.34 -9.94 -13.22
N GLU A 270 -14.00 -8.79 -13.02
CA GLU A 270 -13.53 -7.51 -13.55
C GLU A 270 -12.22 -7.07 -12.87
N LEU A 271 -12.13 -7.21 -11.54
CA LEU A 271 -10.91 -6.92 -10.79
C LEU A 271 -9.74 -7.80 -11.26
N LEU A 272 -9.99 -9.06 -11.56
CA LEU A 272 -8.99 -9.97 -12.12
C LEU A 272 -8.57 -9.53 -13.54
N ALA A 273 -9.53 -9.12 -14.37
CA ALA A 273 -9.24 -8.61 -15.71
C ALA A 273 -8.39 -7.33 -15.66
N ILE A 274 -8.66 -6.41 -14.72
CA ILE A 274 -7.83 -5.22 -14.47
C ILE A 274 -6.43 -5.66 -14.01
N LYS A 275 -6.33 -6.57 -13.03
CA LYS A 275 -5.05 -7.09 -12.51
C LYS A 275 -4.17 -7.70 -13.60
N LEU A 276 -4.78 -8.32 -14.61
CA LEU A 276 -4.11 -8.92 -15.76
C LEU A 276 -3.82 -7.93 -16.90
N GLY A 277 -4.19 -6.65 -16.75
CA GLY A 277 -3.94 -5.61 -17.75
C GLY A 277 -4.77 -5.74 -19.03
N LYS A 278 -5.99 -6.30 -18.94
CA LYS A 278 -6.88 -6.46 -20.09
C LYS A 278 -7.60 -5.16 -20.50
N PHE A 279 -7.40 -4.08 -19.76
CA PHE A 279 -7.98 -2.77 -20.04
C PHE A 279 -6.90 -1.76 -20.44
N HIS A 280 -7.32 -0.68 -21.10
CA HIS A 280 -6.48 0.50 -21.26
C HIS A 280 -6.52 1.35 -20.00
N TYR A 281 -5.36 1.85 -19.55
CA TYR A 281 -5.28 2.68 -18.33
C TYR A 281 -6.21 3.89 -18.40
N LYS A 282 -6.28 4.56 -19.55
CA LYS A 282 -7.18 5.70 -19.81
C LYS A 282 -8.68 5.38 -19.59
N THR A 283 -9.08 4.13 -19.57
CA THR A 283 -10.45 3.71 -19.26
C THR A 283 -10.65 3.54 -17.75
N ILE A 284 -9.62 3.07 -17.04
CA ILE A 284 -9.69 2.79 -15.60
C ILE A 284 -9.45 4.04 -14.76
N GLU A 285 -8.58 4.94 -15.21
CA GLU A 285 -8.23 6.17 -14.49
C GLU A 285 -9.44 7.04 -14.14
N PRO A 286 -10.32 7.43 -15.10
CA PRO A 286 -11.51 8.23 -14.78
C PRO A 286 -12.49 7.50 -13.86
N MET A 287 -12.66 6.19 -14.01
CA MET A 287 -13.48 5.36 -13.12
C MET A 287 -12.96 5.37 -11.69
N LEU A 288 -11.65 5.29 -11.52
CA LEU A 288 -11.03 5.32 -10.19
C LEU A 288 -11.16 6.71 -9.55
N GLU A 289 -10.99 7.79 -10.33
CA GLU A 289 -11.19 9.16 -9.87
C GLU A 289 -12.65 9.37 -9.44
N GLU A 290 -13.62 8.96 -10.23
CA GLU A 290 -15.06 9.04 -9.89
C GLU A 290 -15.37 8.27 -8.60
N LEU A 291 -14.82 7.06 -8.42
CA LEU A 291 -14.98 6.28 -7.20
C LEU A 291 -14.39 6.99 -5.98
N VAL A 292 -13.23 7.61 -6.11
CA VAL A 292 -12.58 8.29 -4.98
C VAL A 292 -13.29 9.58 -4.61
N ASP A 293 -13.67 10.40 -5.61
CA ASP A 293 -14.38 11.66 -5.40
C ASP A 293 -15.80 11.41 -4.88
N GLY A 294 -16.45 10.34 -5.34
CA GLY A 294 -17.76 9.91 -4.88
C GLY A 294 -17.82 9.56 -3.38
N LEU A 295 -16.68 9.18 -2.75
CA LEU A 295 -16.64 8.88 -1.31
C LEU A 295 -16.96 10.10 -0.43
N GLU A 296 -16.68 11.31 -0.91
CA GLU A 296 -16.93 12.55 -0.15
C GLU A 296 -18.42 12.95 -0.16
N THR A 297 -19.18 12.48 -1.13
CA THR A 297 -20.58 12.89 -1.38
C THR A 297 -21.59 11.77 -1.11
N ILE A 298 -21.12 10.56 -0.76
CA ILE A 298 -21.98 9.41 -0.58
C ILE A 298 -22.90 9.57 0.66
N ASP A 299 -24.17 9.27 0.49
CA ASP A 299 -25.10 9.16 1.62
C ASP A 299 -24.79 7.84 2.37
N SER A 300 -24.31 7.96 3.60
CA SER A 300 -23.80 6.84 4.36
C SER A 300 -24.78 6.38 5.44
N VAL A 301 -24.98 5.07 5.52
CA VAL A 301 -25.72 4.44 6.63
C VAL A 301 -24.90 4.40 7.92
N LEU A 302 -23.58 4.60 7.84
CA LEU A 302 -22.70 4.60 9.00
C LEU A 302 -22.75 5.97 9.71
N PRO A 303 -22.60 5.97 11.05
CA PRO A 303 -22.61 7.19 11.84
C PRO A 303 -21.39 8.06 11.57
N GLU A 304 -21.46 9.33 11.92
CA GLU A 304 -20.30 10.19 12.02
C GLU A 304 -19.30 9.64 13.04
N ARG A 305 -18.01 9.87 12.78
CA ARG A 305 -16.99 9.53 13.76
C ARG A 305 -17.18 10.42 15.00
N PRO A 306 -17.35 9.84 16.19
CA PRO A 306 -17.36 10.60 17.42
C PRO A 306 -15.98 11.21 17.73
N ASN A 307 -15.90 12.04 18.78
CA ASN A 307 -14.60 12.52 19.25
C ASN A 307 -13.71 11.38 19.73
N GLU A 308 -12.41 11.61 19.83
CA GLU A 308 -11.42 10.57 20.14
C GLU A 308 -11.66 9.91 21.51
N GLU A 309 -12.07 10.69 22.50
CA GLU A 309 -12.39 10.19 23.87
C GLU A 309 -13.53 9.16 23.82
N ALA A 310 -14.61 9.46 23.09
CA ALA A 310 -15.73 8.53 22.93
C ALA A 310 -15.34 7.26 22.14
N VAL A 311 -14.42 7.37 21.17
CA VAL A 311 -13.86 6.21 20.45
C VAL A 311 -13.05 5.35 21.43
N GLU A 312 -12.19 5.96 22.26
CA GLU A 312 -11.37 5.24 23.23
C GLU A 312 -12.21 4.54 24.28
N GLU A 313 -13.23 5.19 24.84
CA GLU A 313 -14.18 4.59 25.77
C GLU A 313 -14.89 3.39 25.17
N LYS A 314 -15.30 3.49 23.91
CA LYS A 314 -15.95 2.39 23.21
C LYS A 314 -15.01 1.21 22.97
N ILE A 315 -13.77 1.46 22.53
CA ILE A 315 -12.75 0.43 22.40
C ILE A 315 -12.48 -0.23 23.76
N HIS A 316 -12.33 0.57 24.82
CA HIS A 316 -12.13 0.06 26.17
C HIS A 316 -13.27 -0.87 26.60
N SER A 317 -14.53 -0.47 26.39
CA SER A 317 -15.70 -1.29 26.76
C SER A 317 -15.75 -2.63 26.00
N ILE A 318 -15.35 -2.65 24.73
CA ILE A 318 -15.28 -3.86 23.92
C ILE A 318 -14.13 -4.77 24.36
N VAL A 319 -12.96 -4.21 24.66
CA VAL A 319 -11.73 -4.96 24.87
C VAL A 319 -11.56 -5.45 26.31
N LEU A 320 -12.08 -4.71 27.28
CA LEU A 320 -11.93 -5.01 28.70
C LEU A 320 -12.33 -6.46 29.09
N PRO A 321 -13.48 -7.02 28.64
CA PRO A 321 -13.87 -8.39 28.99
C PRO A 321 -12.84 -9.44 28.58
N TYR A 322 -12.15 -9.23 27.46
CA TYR A 322 -11.15 -10.16 26.93
C TYR A 322 -9.88 -10.17 27.79
N TYR A 323 -9.52 -9.04 28.39
CA TYR A 323 -8.38 -8.96 29.29
C TYR A 323 -8.68 -9.52 30.69
N GLN A 324 -9.89 -9.35 31.18
CA GLN A 324 -10.32 -9.90 32.49
C GLN A 324 -10.31 -11.42 32.51
N MET A 325 -10.51 -12.09 31.37
CA MET A 325 -10.46 -13.55 31.30
C MET A 325 -9.04 -14.13 31.18
N GLN A 326 -8.01 -13.29 31.11
CA GLN A 326 -6.61 -13.73 31.10
C GLN A 326 -5.96 -13.73 32.50
N VAL A 327 -6.62 -13.18 33.51
CA VAL A 327 -6.19 -13.17 34.90
C VAL A 327 -6.79 -14.35 35.62
#